data_8d460b937754c74b975ebe4028f7982d
#
_entry.id   8d460b937754c74b975ebe4028f7982d
#
_cell.length_a   1.000
_cell.length_b   1.000
_cell.length_c   1.000
_cell.angle_alpha   90.00
_cell.angle_beta   90.00
_cell.angle_gamma   90.00
#
_symmetry.space_group_name_H-M   'P 1'
#
loop_
_entity.id
_entity.type
_entity.pdbx_description
1 polymer ?
#
loop_
_entity_poly.entity_id
_entity_poly.type
_entity_poly.pdbx_seq_one_letter_code
_entity_poly.pdbx_strand_id
1 'polypeptide(L)'
;KRHSPVLFPIVGKLKRNQTIINGRTYEIRQHGFARDMEFEPVTKLDNFHSYLLKCNKYTQARYPFDFELYNTYRQEANKLIFIYKVINTGVTNMPFGLGGHPAFKIDPDDLKRGNYYLEFAEEEDRTHFLYLVDGLVGTEYAKNKLINNRIIALDEHTFDNDALIIKGIQNKKISLKNSRTRKTVLTMEFDGWPYLGIWSKPGAPFICLEPWQSTADRIHSSNVFVQKPDMIVLEPGQEFEAKFSVQFFN
;
A
#
# COMPACT_ATOMS: atom_id res chain seq x y z
N LYS A 1 8.75 -16.40 1.15
CA LYS A 1 7.77 -15.79 0.22
C LYS A 1 6.86 -14.88 1.06
N ARG A 2 6.61 -13.65 0.58
CA ARG A 2 5.69 -12.70 1.23
C ARG A 2 4.31 -12.83 0.59
N HIS A 3 3.24 -12.78 1.42
CA HIS A 3 1.86 -12.88 0.97
C HIS A 3 1.07 -11.71 1.56
N SER A 4 0.53 -10.83 0.69
CA SER A 4 -0.28 -9.64 1.06
C SER A 4 0.28 -8.87 2.27
N PRO A 5 1.54 -8.41 2.23
CA PRO A 5 2.19 -7.85 3.39
C PRO A 5 1.57 -6.50 3.80
N VAL A 6 1.55 -6.22 5.11
CA VAL A 6 1.32 -4.88 5.65
C VAL A 6 2.61 -4.07 5.59
N LEU A 7 2.51 -2.81 5.17
CA LEU A 7 3.62 -1.87 5.04
C LEU A 7 3.60 -0.94 6.26
N PHE A 8 4.63 -1.04 7.12
CA PHE A 8 4.77 -0.26 8.35
C PHE A 8 6.24 -0.31 8.86
N PRO A 9 6.81 0.75 9.42
CA PRO A 9 6.23 2.09 9.66
C PRO A 9 6.40 3.06 8.50
N ILE A 10 6.77 2.57 7.33
CA ILE A 10 6.90 3.36 6.10
C ILE A 10 6.29 2.62 4.92
N VAL A 11 5.87 3.40 3.91
CA VAL A 11 5.51 2.93 2.59
C VAL A 11 6.57 3.39 1.60
N GLY A 12 6.94 2.53 0.65
CA GLY A 12 7.99 2.83 -0.32
C GLY A 12 9.39 2.84 0.30
N LYS A 13 10.29 3.57 -0.33
CA LYS A 13 11.73 3.61 -0.01
C LYS A 13 12.09 4.92 0.69
N LEU A 14 12.94 4.85 1.68
CA LEU A 14 13.64 6.02 2.22
C LEU A 14 14.89 6.29 1.40
N LYS A 15 15.27 7.55 1.29
CA LYS A 15 16.53 7.94 0.65
C LYS A 15 17.71 7.29 1.38
N ARG A 16 18.50 6.49 0.65
CA ARG A 16 19.60 5.67 1.20
C ARG A 16 19.16 4.64 2.26
N ASN A 17 17.89 4.28 2.33
CA ASN A 17 17.28 3.46 3.38
C ASN A 17 17.47 4.01 4.80
N GLN A 18 17.67 5.31 4.95
CA GLN A 18 17.99 5.97 6.23
C GLN A 18 17.02 7.10 6.51
N THR A 19 16.81 7.35 7.79
CA THR A 19 16.04 8.49 8.29
C THR A 19 16.60 8.98 9.61
N ILE A 20 16.30 10.23 9.96
CA ILE A 20 16.72 10.87 11.21
C ILE A 20 15.49 11.00 12.12
N ILE A 21 15.56 10.37 13.30
CA ILE A 21 14.53 10.46 14.33
C ILE A 21 15.23 10.97 15.61
N ASN A 22 14.75 12.09 16.16
CA ASN A 22 15.31 12.70 17.37
C ASN A 22 16.84 12.86 17.29
N GLY A 23 17.36 13.33 16.15
CA GLY A 23 18.77 13.59 15.92
C GLY A 23 19.65 12.35 15.69
N ARG A 24 19.09 11.14 15.72
CA ARG A 24 19.80 9.87 15.45
C ARG A 24 19.41 9.29 14.10
N THR A 25 20.36 8.68 13.40
CA THR A 25 20.13 8.00 12.13
C THR A 25 19.68 6.56 12.37
N TYR A 26 18.61 6.17 11.69
CA TYR A 26 18.04 4.82 11.68
C TYR A 26 17.99 4.27 10.27
N GLU A 27 18.21 2.97 10.11
CA GLU A 27 18.04 2.27 8.84
C GLU A 27 16.68 1.56 8.83
N ILE A 28 15.85 1.91 7.85
CA ILE A 28 14.57 1.25 7.58
C ILE A 28 14.51 0.91 6.11
N ARG A 29 14.43 -0.38 5.80
CA ARG A 29 14.36 -0.86 4.41
C ARG A 29 13.01 -0.54 3.79
N GLN A 30 12.96 -0.59 2.46
CA GLN A 30 11.75 -0.37 1.67
C GLN A 30 10.52 -1.09 2.27
N HIS A 31 9.42 -0.36 2.43
CA HIS A 31 8.16 -0.80 3.02
C HIS A 31 8.20 -1.16 4.52
N GLY A 32 9.27 -0.77 5.23
CA GLY A 32 9.42 -1.03 6.65
C GLY A 32 9.73 -2.48 6.99
N PHE A 33 9.54 -2.82 8.24
CA PHE A 33 9.91 -4.12 8.81
C PHE A 33 8.71 -5.05 9.08
N ALA A 34 7.50 -4.53 9.24
CA ALA A 34 6.34 -5.34 9.63
C ALA A 34 6.09 -6.51 8.68
N ARG A 35 6.36 -6.33 7.39
CA ARG A 35 6.23 -7.35 6.35
C ARG A 35 7.13 -8.57 6.53
N ASP A 36 8.15 -8.49 7.36
CA ASP A 36 9.15 -9.54 7.62
C ASP A 36 9.09 -10.04 9.08
N MET A 37 8.11 -9.57 9.86
CA MET A 37 7.91 -9.94 11.26
C MET A 37 6.80 -10.98 11.42
N GLU A 38 6.90 -11.78 12.47
CA GLU A 38 5.82 -12.66 12.90
C GLU A 38 4.81 -11.87 13.73
N PHE A 39 3.54 -12.10 13.47
CA PHE A 39 2.42 -11.53 14.21
C PHE A 39 1.81 -12.60 15.10
N GLU A 40 1.54 -12.26 16.34
CA GLU A 40 0.84 -13.12 17.28
C GLU A 40 -0.66 -13.16 16.98
N PRO A 41 -1.30 -14.34 16.97
CA PRO A 41 -2.74 -14.42 16.78
C PRO A 41 -3.48 -13.90 18.03
N VAL A 42 -4.41 -12.97 17.82
CA VAL A 42 -5.29 -12.42 18.88
C VAL A 42 -6.66 -13.07 18.82
N THR A 43 -7.24 -13.17 17.61
CA THR A 43 -8.56 -13.79 17.40
C THR A 43 -8.52 -14.66 16.15
N LYS A 44 -9.09 -15.86 16.25
CA LYS A 44 -9.28 -16.77 15.12
C LYS A 44 -10.71 -17.34 15.19
N LEU A 45 -11.59 -16.81 14.36
CA LEU A 45 -12.95 -17.29 14.12
C LEU A 45 -13.05 -17.68 12.64
N ASP A 46 -14.10 -18.38 12.25
CA ASP A 46 -14.25 -18.89 10.87
C ASP A 46 -14.10 -17.80 9.79
N ASN A 47 -14.64 -16.61 10.07
CA ASN A 47 -14.66 -15.48 9.13
C ASN A 47 -13.94 -14.22 9.63
N PHE A 48 -13.24 -14.30 10.78
CA PHE A 48 -12.55 -13.14 11.37
C PHE A 48 -11.24 -13.59 12.03
N HIS A 49 -10.12 -13.07 11.51
CA HIS A 49 -8.78 -13.34 12.03
C HIS A 49 -8.06 -12.04 12.33
N SER A 50 -7.57 -11.89 13.54
CA SER A 50 -6.79 -10.73 13.97
C SER A 50 -5.43 -11.15 14.50
N TYR A 51 -4.40 -10.42 14.10
CA TYR A 51 -3.00 -10.67 14.45
C TYR A 51 -2.36 -9.38 14.95
N LEU A 52 -1.45 -9.48 15.89
CA LEU A 52 -0.79 -8.37 16.56
C LEU A 52 0.72 -8.44 16.41
N LEU A 53 1.33 -7.34 16.00
CA LEU A 53 2.76 -7.07 16.13
C LEU A 53 2.98 -5.98 17.17
N LYS A 54 3.71 -6.29 18.25
CA LYS A 54 4.17 -5.32 19.24
C LYS A 54 5.60 -4.87 18.94
N CYS A 55 5.93 -3.65 19.39
CA CYS A 55 7.31 -3.20 19.40
C CYS A 55 8.19 -4.16 20.22
N ASN A 56 9.43 -4.32 19.82
CA ASN A 56 10.43 -5.10 20.50
C ASN A 56 11.83 -4.52 20.25
N LYS A 57 12.88 -5.12 20.80
CA LYS A 57 14.26 -4.63 20.64
C LYS A 57 14.70 -4.51 19.18
N TYR A 58 14.24 -5.38 18.29
CA TYR A 58 14.55 -5.33 16.87
C TYR A 58 13.88 -4.12 16.18
N THR A 59 12.60 -3.86 16.47
CA THR A 59 11.85 -2.74 15.89
C THR A 59 12.35 -1.40 16.45
N GLN A 60 12.60 -1.32 17.77
CA GLN A 60 13.10 -0.11 18.43
C GLN A 60 14.50 0.31 17.94
N ALA A 61 15.37 -0.65 17.57
CA ALA A 61 16.67 -0.36 16.95
C ALA A 61 16.56 0.30 15.56
N ARG A 62 15.36 0.33 14.94
CA ARG A 62 15.08 0.87 13.60
C ARG A 62 14.07 2.00 13.63
N TYR A 63 13.15 1.95 14.56
CA TYR A 63 12.03 2.86 14.72
C TYR A 63 11.74 2.97 16.23
N PRO A 64 12.28 4.01 16.91
CA PRO A 64 12.35 4.07 18.37
C PRO A 64 11.03 4.54 19.00
N PHE A 65 9.93 3.88 18.66
CA PHE A 65 8.60 4.13 19.20
C PHE A 65 7.97 2.84 19.69
N ASP A 66 7.16 2.97 20.74
CA ASP A 66 6.37 1.85 21.25
C ASP A 66 5.00 1.86 20.56
N PHE A 67 4.64 0.72 19.96
CA PHE A 67 3.42 0.59 19.19
C PHE A 67 2.81 -0.80 19.32
N GLU A 68 1.52 -0.87 19.02
CA GLU A 68 0.81 -2.07 18.65
C GLU A 68 0.26 -1.90 17.22
N LEU A 69 0.51 -2.91 16.36
CA LEU A 69 -0.04 -2.98 15.02
C LEU A 69 -0.91 -4.22 14.88
N TYR A 70 -2.20 -4.01 14.71
CA TYR A 70 -3.16 -5.08 14.41
C TYR A 70 -3.36 -5.19 12.91
N ASN A 71 -3.32 -6.43 12.41
CA ASN A 71 -3.65 -6.81 11.06
C ASN A 71 -4.82 -7.78 11.09
N THR A 72 -6.00 -7.35 10.66
CA THR A 72 -7.25 -8.09 10.78
C THR A 72 -7.85 -8.36 9.42
N TYR A 73 -8.33 -9.56 9.23
CA TYR A 73 -9.05 -10.03 8.05
C TYR A 73 -10.47 -10.44 8.43
N ARG A 74 -11.47 -9.93 7.71
CA ARG A 74 -12.86 -10.32 7.87
C ARG A 74 -13.43 -10.73 6.52
N GLN A 75 -14.01 -11.93 6.45
CA GLN A 75 -14.67 -12.43 5.25
C GLN A 75 -16.19 -12.25 5.35
N GLU A 76 -16.80 -11.71 4.31
CA GLU A 76 -18.23 -11.53 4.14
C GLU A 76 -18.64 -12.06 2.77
N ALA A 77 -19.16 -13.28 2.70
CA ALA A 77 -19.47 -13.97 1.46
C ALA A 77 -18.25 -13.99 0.52
N ASN A 78 -18.32 -13.33 -0.65
CA ASN A 78 -17.23 -13.19 -1.62
C ASN A 78 -16.37 -11.93 -1.45
N LYS A 79 -16.49 -11.23 -0.31
CA LYS A 79 -15.75 -10.01 0.04
C LYS A 79 -14.77 -10.29 1.17
N LEU A 80 -13.51 -9.89 1.00
CA LEU A 80 -12.48 -9.89 2.04
C LEU A 80 -12.18 -8.45 2.44
N ILE A 81 -12.27 -8.17 3.74
CA ILE A 81 -11.99 -6.86 4.33
C ILE A 81 -10.68 -6.95 5.09
N PHE A 82 -9.77 -6.03 4.78
CA PHE A 82 -8.49 -5.83 5.45
C PHE A 82 -8.65 -4.63 6.39
N ILE A 83 -8.32 -4.81 7.66
CA ILE A 83 -8.42 -3.76 8.69
C ILE A 83 -7.05 -3.68 9.37
N TYR A 84 -6.45 -2.50 9.33
CA TYR A 84 -5.20 -2.21 10.03
C TYR A 84 -5.47 -1.21 11.13
N LYS A 85 -5.03 -1.53 12.35
CA LYS A 85 -5.10 -0.61 13.47
C LYS A 85 -3.70 -0.43 14.09
N VAL A 86 -3.31 0.82 14.29
CA VAL A 86 -2.04 1.22 14.92
C VAL A 86 -2.37 1.96 16.20
N ILE A 87 -1.72 1.59 17.30
CA ILE A 87 -1.85 2.25 18.60
C ILE A 87 -0.47 2.76 19.00
N ASN A 88 -0.37 4.02 19.39
CA ASN A 88 0.83 4.55 20.04
C ASN A 88 0.80 4.19 21.53
N THR A 89 1.59 3.20 21.93
CA THR A 89 1.68 2.77 23.34
C THR A 89 2.85 3.45 24.08
N GLY A 90 3.57 4.35 23.41
CA GLY A 90 4.67 5.13 23.96
C GLY A 90 4.23 6.41 24.64
N VAL A 91 5.22 7.25 24.97
CA VAL A 91 5.04 8.51 25.70
C VAL A 91 5.32 9.76 24.84
N THR A 92 5.59 9.57 23.55
CA THR A 92 5.89 10.66 22.60
C THR A 92 5.04 10.53 21.35
N ASN A 93 4.87 11.61 20.60
CA ASN A 93 4.20 11.58 19.29
C ASN A 93 4.91 10.61 18.34
N MET A 94 4.13 9.74 17.70
CA MET A 94 4.61 8.65 16.86
C MET A 94 4.20 8.88 15.39
N PRO A 95 5.11 9.36 14.52
CA PRO A 95 4.86 9.45 13.09
C PRO A 95 5.05 8.10 12.42
N PHE A 96 4.14 7.71 11.50
CA PHE A 96 4.28 6.47 10.71
C PHE A 96 3.59 6.57 9.36
N GLY A 97 3.99 5.69 8.44
CA GLY A 97 3.29 5.38 7.21
C GLY A 97 2.66 3.99 7.27
N LEU A 98 1.54 3.80 6.61
CA LEU A 98 0.79 2.55 6.58
C LEU A 98 0.35 2.22 5.15
N GLY A 99 0.39 0.94 4.78
CA GLY A 99 -0.11 0.48 3.49
C GLY A 99 -0.43 -1.00 3.45
N GLY A 100 -1.34 -1.37 2.55
CA GLY A 100 -1.58 -2.76 2.16
C GLY A 100 -0.87 -3.09 0.85
N HIS A 101 -0.45 -4.35 0.69
CA HIS A 101 0.21 -4.82 -0.53
C HIS A 101 -0.37 -6.18 -0.97
N PRO A 102 -1.71 -6.28 -1.12
CA PRO A 102 -2.33 -7.52 -1.60
C PRO A 102 -1.97 -7.79 -3.05
N ALA A 103 -1.74 -9.06 -3.37
CA ALA A 103 -1.45 -9.54 -4.71
C ALA A 103 -2.56 -10.50 -5.17
N PHE A 104 -3.03 -10.32 -6.38
CA PHE A 104 -4.13 -11.06 -6.99
C PHE A 104 -3.63 -11.86 -8.18
N LYS A 105 -3.97 -13.13 -8.22
CA LYS A 105 -3.60 -14.01 -9.32
C LYS A 105 -4.27 -13.56 -10.63
N ILE A 106 -3.47 -13.50 -11.69
CA ILE A 106 -3.93 -13.28 -13.08
C ILE A 106 -3.32 -14.34 -14.00
N ASP A 107 -3.89 -14.48 -15.19
CA ASP A 107 -3.31 -15.27 -16.26
C ASP A 107 -2.20 -14.44 -16.95
N PRO A 108 -0.93 -14.90 -16.95
CA PRO A 108 0.17 -14.15 -17.55
C PRO A 108 0.04 -14.03 -19.08
N ASP A 109 -0.56 -15.00 -19.77
CA ASP A 109 -0.77 -14.93 -21.21
C ASP A 109 -1.82 -13.88 -21.57
N ASP A 110 -2.86 -13.73 -20.75
CA ASP A 110 -3.85 -12.66 -20.91
C ASP A 110 -3.26 -11.29 -20.60
N LEU A 111 -2.36 -11.19 -19.61
CA LEU A 111 -1.64 -9.95 -19.34
C LEU A 111 -0.75 -9.55 -20.54
N LYS A 112 0.02 -10.51 -21.05
CA LYS A 112 0.91 -10.29 -22.20
C LYS A 112 0.15 -9.83 -23.46
N ARG A 113 -1.08 -10.30 -23.64
CA ARG A 113 -1.95 -9.91 -24.77
C ARG A 113 -2.70 -8.60 -24.53
N GLY A 114 -2.52 -7.93 -23.38
CA GLY A 114 -3.24 -6.69 -23.04
C GLY A 114 -4.74 -6.91 -22.78
N ASN A 115 -5.13 -8.12 -22.34
CA ASN A 115 -6.52 -8.43 -22.06
C ASN A 115 -6.99 -7.94 -20.69
N TYR A 116 -6.08 -7.53 -19.78
CA TYR A 116 -6.44 -6.96 -18.50
C TYR A 116 -6.48 -5.43 -18.54
N TYR A 117 -7.39 -4.88 -17.77
CA TYR A 117 -7.45 -3.45 -17.50
C TYR A 117 -8.04 -3.19 -16.11
N LEU A 118 -7.69 -2.04 -15.56
CA LEU A 118 -8.30 -1.51 -14.36
C LEU A 118 -9.28 -0.41 -14.75
N GLU A 119 -10.45 -0.39 -14.10
CA GLU A 119 -11.47 0.61 -14.36
C GLU A 119 -11.97 1.19 -13.03
N PHE A 120 -11.86 2.52 -12.89
CA PHE A 120 -12.51 3.24 -11.82
C PHE A 120 -14.03 3.24 -12.00
N ALA A 121 -14.80 3.28 -10.91
CA ALA A 121 -16.26 3.26 -10.99
C ALA A 121 -16.83 4.52 -11.67
N GLU A 122 -16.11 5.66 -11.54
CA GLU A 122 -16.44 6.95 -12.15
C GLU A 122 -15.21 7.56 -12.81
N GLU A 123 -15.37 8.69 -13.50
CA GLU A 123 -14.26 9.43 -14.09
C GLU A 123 -13.39 10.09 -13.01
N GLU A 124 -12.09 10.10 -13.25
CA GLU A 124 -11.05 10.60 -12.37
C GLU A 124 -10.27 11.74 -13.05
N ASP A 125 -10.72 12.97 -12.90
CA ASP A 125 -10.15 14.16 -13.55
C ASP A 125 -9.05 14.86 -12.72
N ARG A 126 -8.89 14.49 -11.44
CA ARG A 126 -7.91 15.07 -10.50
C ARG A 126 -6.76 14.16 -10.12
N THR A 127 -6.63 13.02 -10.81
CA THR A 127 -5.56 12.07 -10.53
C THR A 127 -4.22 12.55 -11.05
N HIS A 128 -3.18 12.23 -10.29
CA HIS A 128 -1.79 12.44 -10.67
C HIS A 128 -1.02 11.13 -10.48
N PHE A 129 -0.25 10.76 -11.49
CA PHE A 129 0.70 9.65 -11.41
C PHE A 129 2.04 10.20 -10.90
N LEU A 130 2.53 9.64 -9.78
CA LEU A 130 3.83 10.04 -9.25
C LEU A 130 4.94 9.47 -10.12
N TYR A 131 5.90 10.31 -10.48
CA TYR A 131 7.10 9.87 -11.19
C TYR A 131 8.11 9.32 -10.18
N LEU A 132 8.64 8.12 -10.44
CA LEU A 132 9.64 7.49 -9.58
C LEU A 132 11.03 7.58 -10.21
N VAL A 133 12.02 7.90 -9.37
CA VAL A 133 13.45 7.89 -9.71
C VAL A 133 14.14 7.00 -8.67
N ASP A 134 14.64 5.85 -9.08
CA ASP A 134 15.27 4.87 -8.20
C ASP A 134 14.39 4.48 -6.99
N GLY A 135 13.06 4.43 -7.18
CA GLY A 135 12.06 4.13 -6.15
C GLY A 135 11.77 5.29 -5.18
N LEU A 136 12.27 6.49 -5.45
CA LEU A 136 11.93 7.73 -4.74
C LEU A 136 10.98 8.58 -5.59
N VAL A 137 10.14 9.38 -4.92
CA VAL A 137 9.21 10.28 -5.61
C VAL A 137 9.99 11.48 -6.19
N GLY A 138 9.89 11.65 -7.50
CA GLY A 138 10.48 12.78 -8.24
C GLY A 138 9.74 14.10 -7.97
N THR A 139 10.21 15.16 -8.63
CA THR A 139 9.62 16.51 -8.54
C THR A 139 8.44 16.71 -9.47
N GLU A 140 8.37 15.91 -10.51
CA GLU A 140 7.35 16.01 -11.55
C GLU A 140 6.36 14.86 -11.47
N TYR A 141 5.21 15.03 -12.08
CA TYR A 141 4.27 13.93 -12.28
C TYR A 141 4.62 13.14 -13.54
N ALA A 142 4.40 11.84 -13.47
CA ALA A 142 4.47 10.98 -14.65
C ALA A 142 3.28 11.31 -15.60
N LYS A 143 3.44 10.89 -16.87
CA LYS A 143 2.35 10.99 -17.84
C LYS A 143 1.10 10.27 -17.31
N ASN A 144 -0.05 10.93 -17.44
CA ASN A 144 -1.33 10.31 -17.10
C ASN A 144 -1.56 9.05 -17.95
N LYS A 145 -1.90 7.95 -17.31
CA LYS A 145 -2.16 6.64 -17.91
C LYS A 145 -3.65 6.34 -18.08
N LEU A 146 -4.54 7.27 -17.66
CA LEU A 146 -5.98 7.04 -17.77
C LEU A 146 -6.47 7.27 -19.21
N ILE A 147 -7.15 6.28 -19.73
CA ILE A 147 -7.93 6.37 -20.97
C ILE A 147 -9.33 6.84 -20.55
N ASN A 148 -9.82 7.92 -21.17
CA ASN A 148 -11.11 8.54 -20.86
C ASN A 148 -11.29 8.80 -19.34
N ASN A 149 -10.23 9.26 -18.67
CA ASN A 149 -10.19 9.52 -17.23
C ASN A 149 -10.65 8.36 -16.33
N ARG A 150 -10.67 7.12 -16.82
CA ARG A 150 -11.32 6.03 -16.11
C ARG A 150 -10.57 4.70 -16.18
N ILE A 151 -9.89 4.40 -17.27
CA ILE A 151 -9.33 3.07 -17.55
C ILE A 151 -7.81 3.11 -17.59
N ILE A 152 -7.16 2.16 -16.92
CA ILE A 152 -5.74 1.86 -17.06
C ILE A 152 -5.62 0.53 -17.79
N ALA A 153 -5.13 0.56 -19.04
CA ALA A 153 -4.79 -0.64 -19.78
C ALA A 153 -3.56 -1.32 -19.15
N LEU A 154 -3.56 -2.63 -19.07
CA LEU A 154 -2.48 -3.43 -18.49
C LEU A 154 -1.92 -4.38 -19.55
N ASP A 155 -0.60 -4.38 -19.69
CA ASP A 155 0.17 -5.28 -20.53
C ASP A 155 1.48 -5.69 -19.85
N GLU A 156 2.31 -6.47 -20.54
CA GLU A 156 3.60 -6.94 -20.02
C GLU A 156 4.61 -5.80 -19.76
N HIS A 157 4.43 -4.62 -20.37
CA HIS A 157 5.32 -3.45 -20.28
C HIS A 157 4.83 -2.37 -19.33
N THR A 158 3.63 -2.55 -18.76
CA THR A 158 3.01 -1.53 -17.88
C THR A 158 3.90 -1.14 -16.70
N PHE A 159 4.69 -2.08 -16.19
CA PHE A 159 5.53 -1.94 -14.99
C PHE A 159 7.03 -1.94 -15.27
N ASP A 160 7.47 -1.75 -16.51
CA ASP A 160 8.90 -1.69 -16.88
C ASP A 160 9.66 -0.55 -16.17
N ASN A 161 8.95 0.53 -15.83
CA ASN A 161 9.46 1.68 -15.10
C ASN A 161 8.96 1.75 -13.64
N ASP A 162 8.80 0.57 -12.96
CA ASP A 162 8.33 0.46 -11.58
C ASP A 162 6.79 0.59 -11.44
N ALA A 163 6.30 0.77 -10.23
CA ALA A 163 4.89 0.86 -9.89
C ALA A 163 4.22 2.13 -10.44
N LEU A 164 2.95 2.03 -10.78
CA LEU A 164 2.09 3.18 -10.97
C LEU A 164 1.57 3.62 -9.60
N ILE A 165 1.92 4.83 -9.17
CA ILE A 165 1.43 5.39 -7.90
C ILE A 165 0.52 6.55 -8.21
N ILE A 166 -0.74 6.45 -7.80
CA ILE A 166 -1.78 7.41 -8.13
C ILE A 166 -2.22 8.13 -6.85
N LYS A 167 -2.29 9.46 -6.92
CA LYS A 167 -2.92 10.31 -5.90
C LYS A 167 -4.06 11.14 -6.50
N GLY A 168 -4.87 11.75 -5.63
CA GLY A 168 -5.99 12.60 -6.05
C GLY A 168 -7.19 11.83 -6.58
N ILE A 169 -7.24 10.50 -6.36
CA ILE A 169 -8.37 9.66 -6.72
C ILE A 169 -9.60 10.11 -5.93
N GLN A 170 -10.69 10.42 -6.63
CA GLN A 170 -11.94 10.87 -6.04
C GLN A 170 -12.85 9.70 -5.68
N ASN A 171 -13.04 8.77 -6.61
CA ASN A 171 -13.81 7.56 -6.38
C ASN A 171 -12.90 6.42 -5.91
N LYS A 172 -13.05 6.03 -4.68
CA LYS A 172 -12.20 5.01 -4.03
C LYS A 172 -12.61 3.57 -4.37
N LYS A 173 -13.02 3.35 -5.62
CA LYS A 173 -13.47 2.05 -6.12
C LYS A 173 -12.88 1.76 -7.49
N ILE A 174 -12.15 0.63 -7.59
CA ILE A 174 -11.49 0.20 -8.84
C ILE A 174 -11.75 -1.29 -9.07
N SER A 175 -11.95 -1.67 -10.32
CA SER A 175 -12.17 -3.06 -10.72
C SER A 175 -11.08 -3.56 -11.66
N LEU A 176 -10.56 -4.76 -11.40
CA LEU A 176 -9.74 -5.51 -12.35
C LEU A 176 -10.67 -6.31 -13.27
N LYS A 177 -10.54 -6.08 -14.57
CA LYS A 177 -11.38 -6.69 -15.59
C LYS A 177 -10.54 -7.37 -16.67
N ASN A 178 -11.14 -8.36 -17.33
CA ASN A 178 -10.54 -9.06 -18.47
C ASN A 178 -11.45 -8.94 -19.69
N SER A 179 -10.95 -8.31 -20.76
CA SER A 179 -11.69 -8.02 -22.00
C SER A 179 -12.02 -9.28 -22.79
N ARG A 180 -11.12 -10.30 -22.80
CA ARG A 180 -11.32 -11.57 -23.51
C ARG A 180 -12.49 -12.36 -22.91
N THR A 181 -12.53 -12.46 -21.57
CA THR A 181 -13.60 -13.20 -20.89
C THR A 181 -14.83 -12.34 -20.59
N ARG A 182 -14.73 -11.02 -20.75
CA ARG A 182 -15.75 -10.01 -20.40
C ARG A 182 -16.13 -10.04 -18.91
N LYS A 183 -15.26 -10.57 -18.03
CA LYS A 183 -15.52 -10.70 -16.61
C LYS A 183 -14.82 -9.61 -15.82
N THR A 184 -15.47 -9.18 -14.75
CA THR A 184 -14.82 -8.52 -13.61
C THR A 184 -14.17 -9.61 -12.76
N VAL A 185 -12.86 -9.50 -12.52
CA VAL A 185 -12.11 -10.46 -11.69
C VAL A 185 -12.30 -10.13 -10.22
N LEU A 186 -12.13 -8.86 -9.89
CA LEU A 186 -12.34 -8.32 -8.56
C LEU A 186 -12.69 -6.84 -8.60
N THR A 187 -13.24 -6.35 -7.51
CA THR A 187 -13.42 -4.91 -7.23
C THR A 187 -12.83 -4.60 -5.86
N MET A 188 -12.00 -3.56 -5.79
CA MET A 188 -11.44 -3.05 -4.55
C MET A 188 -12.10 -1.73 -4.19
N GLU A 189 -12.48 -1.58 -2.90
CA GLU A 189 -12.95 -0.33 -2.28
C GLU A 189 -11.92 0.08 -1.20
N PHE A 190 -11.45 1.35 -1.25
CA PHE A 190 -10.34 1.82 -0.43
C PHE A 190 -10.56 3.25 0.11
N ASP A 191 -11.76 3.52 0.63
CA ASP A 191 -12.09 4.81 1.25
C ASP A 191 -11.11 5.17 2.36
N GLY A 192 -10.75 6.45 2.45
CA GLY A 192 -9.79 6.96 3.41
C GLY A 192 -8.32 6.73 3.05
N TRP A 193 -8.02 6.11 1.88
CA TRP A 193 -6.66 5.93 1.41
C TRP A 193 -6.30 6.97 0.34
N PRO A 194 -5.32 7.86 0.59
CA PRO A 194 -4.96 8.93 -0.33
C PRO A 194 -4.26 8.45 -1.60
N TYR A 195 -3.61 7.28 -1.54
CA TYR A 195 -2.82 6.74 -2.64
C TYR A 195 -3.24 5.32 -3.01
N LEU A 196 -3.10 5.00 -4.29
CA LEU A 196 -3.17 3.63 -4.80
C LEU A 196 -1.88 3.33 -5.57
N GLY A 197 -1.14 2.32 -5.11
CA GLY A 197 -0.06 1.69 -5.84
C GLY A 197 -0.60 0.55 -6.70
N ILE A 198 -0.13 0.44 -7.94
CA ILE A 198 -0.43 -0.67 -8.84
C ILE A 198 0.90 -1.21 -9.33
N TRP A 199 1.13 -2.52 -9.15
CA TRP A 199 2.40 -3.11 -9.50
C TRP A 199 2.29 -4.60 -9.83
N SER A 200 3.17 -5.04 -10.70
CA SER A 200 3.49 -6.44 -10.91
C SER A 200 4.96 -6.59 -11.22
N LYS A 201 5.54 -7.70 -10.82
CA LYS A 201 6.86 -8.07 -11.32
C LYS A 201 6.70 -8.51 -12.79
N PRO A 202 7.51 -8.00 -13.74
CA PRO A 202 7.44 -8.44 -15.14
C PRO A 202 7.42 -9.96 -15.27
N GLY A 203 6.47 -10.49 -16.02
CA GLY A 203 6.26 -11.93 -16.25
C GLY A 203 5.68 -12.72 -15.07
N ALA A 204 5.32 -12.07 -13.97
CA ALA A 204 4.72 -12.77 -12.83
C ALA A 204 3.19 -12.92 -13.00
N PRO A 205 2.59 -14.05 -12.50
CA PRO A 205 1.17 -14.32 -12.65
C PRO A 205 0.32 -13.63 -11.57
N PHE A 206 0.60 -12.37 -11.27
CA PHE A 206 -0.17 -11.59 -10.28
C PHE A 206 -0.13 -10.11 -10.59
N ILE A 207 -1.06 -9.37 -10.03
CA ILE A 207 -1.07 -7.90 -9.95
C ILE A 207 -1.33 -7.48 -8.51
N CYS A 208 -0.63 -6.44 -8.05
CA CYS A 208 -0.87 -5.81 -6.76
C CYS A 208 -1.73 -4.56 -6.93
N LEU A 209 -2.71 -4.39 -6.05
CA LEU A 209 -3.48 -3.16 -5.88
C LEU A 209 -3.31 -2.73 -4.43
N GLU A 210 -2.61 -1.63 -4.21
CA GLU A 210 -1.99 -1.30 -2.93
C GLU A 210 -2.51 0.03 -2.38
N PRO A 211 -3.51 0.03 -1.48
CA PRO A 211 -3.93 1.24 -0.79
C PRO A 211 -2.84 1.71 0.20
N TRP A 212 -2.44 3.01 0.11
CA TRP A 212 -1.38 3.57 0.93
C TRP A 212 -1.80 4.88 1.61
N GLN A 213 -1.35 5.08 2.85
CA GLN A 213 -1.51 6.33 3.60
C GLN A 213 -0.37 7.31 3.33
N SER A 214 0.82 6.81 2.98
CA SER A 214 1.99 7.62 2.65
C SER A 214 2.73 7.02 1.44
N THR A 215 3.83 7.65 0.99
CA THR A 215 4.62 7.20 -0.16
C THR A 215 6.10 7.04 0.20
N ALA A 216 6.94 6.71 -0.80
CA ALA A 216 8.39 6.79 -0.68
C ALA A 216 8.86 8.22 -0.36
N ASP A 217 10.10 8.38 0.08
CA ASP A 217 10.72 9.70 0.20
C ASP A 217 10.76 10.40 -1.16
N ARG A 218 10.80 11.74 -1.11
CA ARG A 218 11.12 12.53 -2.29
C ARG A 218 12.64 12.54 -2.53
N ILE A 219 13.06 12.71 -3.79
CA ILE A 219 14.49 12.79 -4.15
C ILE A 219 15.24 13.88 -3.39
N HIS A 220 14.55 14.97 -2.99
CA HIS A 220 15.09 16.08 -2.20
C HIS A 220 14.70 16.01 -0.71
N SER A 221 14.36 14.81 -0.19
CA SER A 221 14.05 14.62 1.23
C SER A 221 15.19 15.10 2.14
N SER A 222 14.83 15.75 3.24
CA SER A 222 15.76 16.11 4.32
C SER A 222 16.24 14.90 5.13
N ASN A 223 15.65 13.74 4.92
CA ASN A 223 15.77 12.53 5.71
C ASN A 223 15.25 12.65 7.16
N VAL A 224 14.67 13.76 7.56
CA VAL A 224 14.05 13.91 8.89
C VAL A 224 12.67 13.26 8.88
N PHE A 225 12.48 12.21 9.69
CA PHE A 225 11.32 11.33 9.63
C PHE A 225 9.99 12.05 9.77
N VAL A 226 9.89 12.95 10.75
CA VAL A 226 8.66 13.73 11.01
C VAL A 226 8.34 14.74 9.89
N GLN A 227 9.32 15.09 9.06
CA GLN A 227 9.14 16.00 7.91
C GLN A 227 8.79 15.26 6.62
N LYS A 228 8.78 13.92 6.65
CA LYS A 228 8.33 13.13 5.51
C LYS A 228 6.85 13.44 5.24
N PRO A 229 6.47 13.80 3.99
CA PRO A 229 5.08 14.08 3.64
C PRO A 229 4.14 12.93 3.94
N ASP A 230 2.89 13.28 4.26
CA ASP A 230 1.77 12.34 4.39
C ASP A 230 1.96 11.26 5.46
N MET A 231 2.75 11.56 6.50
CA MET A 231 2.85 10.71 7.68
C MET A 231 1.66 10.95 8.60
N ILE A 232 1.11 9.85 9.14
CA ILE A 232 0.16 9.89 10.23
C ILE A 232 0.96 10.12 11.51
N VAL A 233 0.46 10.98 12.41
CA VAL A 233 1.09 11.22 13.73
C VAL A 233 0.07 10.90 14.80
N LEU A 234 0.40 9.98 15.71
CA LEU A 234 -0.41 9.66 16.88
C LEU A 234 0.22 10.20 18.15
N GLU A 235 -0.56 10.90 18.95
CA GLU A 235 -0.20 11.25 20.32
C GLU A 235 -0.16 10.00 21.21
N PRO A 236 0.49 10.05 22.39
CA PRO A 236 0.46 8.94 23.34
C PRO A 236 -0.95 8.44 23.64
N GLY A 237 -1.15 7.13 23.52
CA GLY A 237 -2.44 6.47 23.75
C GLY A 237 -3.46 6.60 22.63
N GLN A 238 -3.20 7.38 21.58
CA GLN A 238 -4.09 7.45 20.41
C GLN A 238 -3.98 6.24 19.51
N GLU A 239 -5.06 5.98 18.76
CA GLU A 239 -5.13 4.93 17.75
C GLU A 239 -5.57 5.47 16.39
N PHE A 240 -5.16 4.78 15.35
CA PHE A 240 -5.56 4.99 13.95
C PHE A 240 -6.03 3.68 13.36
N GLU A 241 -7.18 3.69 12.68
CA GLU A 241 -7.70 2.54 11.94
C GLU A 241 -7.93 2.91 10.48
N ALA A 242 -7.54 2.03 9.58
CA ALA A 242 -7.84 2.11 8.16
C ALA A 242 -8.25 0.75 7.62
N LYS A 243 -9.17 0.74 6.65
CA LYS A 243 -9.66 -0.49 6.02
C LYS A 243 -9.81 -0.33 4.53
N PHE A 244 -9.66 -1.44 3.82
CA PHE A 244 -10.08 -1.58 2.43
C PHE A 244 -10.69 -2.96 2.24
N SER A 245 -11.39 -3.15 1.15
CA SER A 245 -12.02 -4.44 0.87
C SER A 245 -11.86 -4.85 -0.58
N VAL A 246 -11.90 -6.16 -0.81
CA VAL A 246 -11.84 -6.76 -2.13
C VAL A 246 -13.00 -7.72 -2.29
N GLN A 247 -13.82 -7.51 -3.29
CA GLN A 247 -14.89 -8.41 -3.71
C GLN A 247 -14.44 -9.21 -4.91
N PHE A 248 -14.58 -10.52 -4.88
CA PHE A 248 -14.23 -11.45 -5.95
C PHE A 248 -15.47 -11.87 -6.73
N PHE A 249 -15.29 -12.07 -8.06
CA PHE A 249 -16.36 -12.53 -8.96
C PHE A 249 -15.92 -13.80 -9.67
N ASN A 250 -16.83 -14.76 -9.77
CA ASN A 250 -16.63 -16.06 -10.43
C ASN A 250 -16.89 -15.99 -11.95
#